data_0536b023d3cbe604cac6c2dfde980e83
#
_entry.id   0536b023d3cbe604cac6c2dfde980e83
#
_cell.length_a   1.000
_cell.length_b   1.000
_cell.length_c   1.000
_cell.angle_alpha   90.00
_cell.angle_beta   90.00
_cell.angle_gamma   90.00
#
_symmetry.space_group_name_H-M   'P 1'
#
loop_
_entity.id
_entity.type
_entity.pdbx_description
1 polymer ?
#
loop_
_entity_poly.entity_id
_entity_poly.type
_entity_poly.pdbx_seq_one_letter_code
_entity_poly.pdbx_strand_id
1 'polypeptide(L)'
;MIHQFKNNGYNVVIDVNSGAIHVVDEVTYDFLAFWQKQGGDAALASMKESHSEVSEAELLQIKSEIESLIEDKSLFTEDNYEPRIADFTARPTVVKALCLHITHDCNLACKYCFAEEGEYHTGKRELMTFEVGKQALDFLVANSGSRRNLEVDFFG
;
A
#
# COMPACT_ATOMS: atom_id res chain seq x y z
N MET A 1 -13.85 -2.43 5.51
CA MET A 1 -12.97 -2.71 6.70
C MET A 1 -12.04 -1.54 6.91
N ILE A 2 -11.88 -1.09 8.16
CA ILE A 2 -10.93 -0.02 8.50
C ILE A 2 -9.74 -0.57 9.29
N HIS A 3 -8.60 0.10 9.17
CA HIS A 3 -7.41 -0.13 9.97
C HIS A 3 -7.13 1.11 10.82
N GLN A 4 -7.00 0.91 12.14
CA GLN A 4 -6.81 1.97 13.11
C GLN A 4 -5.45 1.82 13.81
N PHE A 5 -4.71 2.92 13.91
CA PHE A 5 -3.44 2.98 14.65
C PHE A 5 -3.14 4.39 15.13
N LYS A 6 -2.23 4.47 16.11
CA LYS A 6 -1.74 5.74 16.65
C LYS A 6 -0.30 5.96 16.23
N ASN A 7 0.01 7.15 15.72
CA ASN A 7 1.36 7.51 15.31
C ASN A 7 1.63 8.99 15.56
N ASN A 8 2.75 9.31 16.19
CA ASN A 8 3.19 10.68 16.49
C ASN A 8 2.12 11.56 17.15
N GLY A 9 1.30 10.97 18.04
CA GLY A 9 0.22 11.68 18.76
C GLY A 9 -1.07 11.87 17.95
N TYR A 10 -1.17 11.30 16.75
CA TYR A 10 -2.39 11.29 15.95
C TYR A 10 -3.07 9.93 15.97
N ASN A 11 -4.39 9.94 16.05
CA ASN A 11 -5.22 8.75 15.82
C ASN A 11 -5.56 8.68 14.34
N VAL A 12 -5.05 7.67 13.67
CA VAL A 12 -5.19 7.52 12.21
C VAL A 12 -6.11 6.34 11.92
N VAL A 13 -7.03 6.55 10.99
CA VAL A 13 -7.96 5.55 10.48
C VAL A 13 -7.83 5.48 8.98
N ILE A 14 -7.56 4.29 8.46
CA ILE A 14 -7.47 4.03 7.02
C ILE A 14 -8.64 3.14 6.62
N ASP A 15 -9.43 3.58 5.65
CA ASP A 15 -10.33 2.68 4.95
C ASP A 15 -9.56 1.89 3.91
N VAL A 16 -9.49 0.56 4.10
CA VAL A 16 -8.59 -0.30 3.31
C VAL A 16 -9.00 -0.38 1.85
N ASN A 17 -10.30 -0.27 1.56
CA ASN A 17 -10.80 -0.46 0.20
C ASN A 17 -10.82 0.83 -0.62
N SER A 18 -11.18 1.96 0.00
CA SER A 18 -11.14 3.27 -0.67
C SER A 18 -9.74 3.90 -0.68
N GLY A 19 -8.89 3.53 0.31
CA GLY A 19 -7.61 4.18 0.56
C GLY A 19 -7.73 5.53 1.26
N ALA A 20 -8.93 5.92 1.71
CA ALA A 20 -9.13 7.16 2.45
C ALA A 20 -8.45 7.10 3.81
N ILE A 21 -7.84 8.23 4.21
CA ILE A 21 -7.14 8.37 5.50
C ILE A 21 -7.81 9.49 6.28
N HIS A 22 -8.21 9.19 7.51
CA HIS A 22 -8.81 10.13 8.43
C HIS A 22 -7.95 10.27 9.67
N VAL A 23 -7.80 11.51 10.15
CA VAL A 23 -7.22 11.81 11.47
C VAL A 23 -8.35 12.26 12.36
N VAL A 24 -8.53 11.57 13.48
CA VAL A 24 -9.69 11.74 14.36
C VAL A 24 -9.26 11.97 15.80
N ASP A 25 -10.16 12.51 16.61
CA ASP A 25 -9.99 12.58 18.07
C ASP A 25 -10.13 11.20 18.74
N GLU A 26 -9.87 11.16 20.04
CA GLU A 26 -9.89 9.92 20.83
C GLU A 26 -11.29 9.30 20.89
N VAL A 27 -12.32 10.13 21.06
CA VAL A 27 -13.72 9.69 21.17
C VAL A 27 -14.19 9.06 19.85
N THR A 28 -13.92 9.73 18.76
CA THR A 28 -14.23 9.21 17.41
C THR A 28 -13.45 7.95 17.09
N TYR A 29 -12.19 7.88 17.52
CA TYR A 29 -11.35 6.68 17.32
C TYR A 29 -11.93 5.45 18.01
N ASP A 30 -12.37 5.59 19.27
CA ASP A 30 -13.00 4.52 20.04
C ASP A 30 -14.38 4.18 19.47
N PHE A 31 -15.15 5.19 19.05
CA PHE A 31 -16.44 4.97 18.40
C PHE A 31 -16.31 4.10 17.13
N LEU A 32 -15.33 4.40 16.29
CA LEU A 32 -15.05 3.62 15.08
C LEU A 32 -14.64 2.17 15.41
N ALA A 33 -13.90 1.95 16.50
CA ALA A 33 -13.54 0.61 16.95
C ALA A 33 -14.76 -0.21 17.38
N PHE A 34 -15.74 0.41 18.05
CA PHE A 34 -17.02 -0.23 18.35
C PHE A 34 -17.87 -0.44 17.09
N TRP A 35 -17.93 0.58 16.23
CA TRP A 35 -18.69 0.51 14.98
C TRP A 35 -18.28 -0.66 14.09
N GLN A 36 -17.00 -0.87 13.92
CA GLN A 36 -16.48 -1.98 13.11
C GLN A 36 -16.88 -3.36 13.66
N LYS A 37 -17.10 -3.47 14.98
CA LYS A 37 -17.43 -4.75 15.63
C LYS A 37 -18.92 -5.06 15.63
N GLN A 38 -19.76 -4.04 15.76
CA GLN A 38 -21.17 -4.26 16.12
C GLN A 38 -22.17 -3.35 15.37
N GLY A 39 -21.69 -2.43 14.51
CA GLY A 39 -22.54 -1.48 13.78
C GLY A 39 -22.87 -0.21 14.59
N GLY A 40 -23.40 0.80 13.89
CA GLY A 40 -23.50 2.15 14.42
C GLY A 40 -24.41 2.33 15.66
N ASP A 41 -25.57 1.69 15.68
CA ASP A 41 -26.51 1.85 16.81
C ASP A 41 -26.02 1.15 18.07
N ALA A 42 -25.45 -0.06 17.94
CA ALA A 42 -24.86 -0.76 19.06
C ALA A 42 -23.57 -0.08 19.55
N ALA A 43 -22.78 0.49 18.63
CA ALA A 43 -21.60 1.28 18.95
C ALA A 43 -21.98 2.52 19.78
N LEU A 44 -23.04 3.23 19.41
CA LEU A 44 -23.53 4.38 20.17
C LEU A 44 -23.90 4.00 21.61
N ALA A 45 -24.56 2.86 21.81
CA ALA A 45 -24.89 2.36 23.15
C ALA A 45 -23.62 2.07 23.96
N SER A 46 -22.63 1.40 23.37
CA SER A 46 -21.35 1.12 24.03
C SER A 46 -20.56 2.39 24.36
N MET A 47 -20.61 3.40 23.48
CA MET A 47 -19.96 4.70 23.73
C MET A 47 -20.59 5.44 24.92
N LYS A 48 -21.93 5.42 25.06
CA LYS A 48 -22.61 6.01 26.22
C LYS A 48 -22.22 5.37 27.57
N GLU A 49 -21.89 4.09 27.55
CA GLU A 49 -21.43 3.36 28.73
C GLU A 49 -19.97 3.63 29.07
N SER A 50 -19.11 3.66 28.05
CA SER A 50 -17.65 3.78 28.21
C SER A 50 -17.14 5.22 28.29
N HIS A 51 -17.86 6.19 27.73
CA HIS A 51 -17.51 7.61 27.68
C HIS A 51 -18.63 8.46 28.31
N SER A 52 -18.91 8.22 29.58
CA SER A 52 -19.97 8.91 30.32
C SER A 52 -19.74 10.42 30.47
N GLU A 53 -18.52 10.89 30.25
CA GLU A 53 -18.12 12.31 30.21
C GLU A 53 -18.52 13.02 28.92
N VAL A 54 -18.79 12.30 27.86
CA VAL A 54 -19.21 12.84 26.55
C VAL A 54 -20.71 12.94 26.47
N SER A 55 -21.22 14.08 26.06
CA SER A 55 -22.67 14.30 26.00
C SER A 55 -23.31 13.43 24.89
N GLU A 56 -24.57 13.03 25.11
CA GLU A 56 -25.31 12.28 24.11
C GLU A 56 -25.45 13.04 22.78
N ALA A 57 -25.58 14.37 22.86
CA ALA A 57 -25.67 15.22 21.66
C ALA A 57 -24.37 15.15 20.83
N GLU A 58 -23.23 15.15 21.48
CA GLU A 58 -21.92 15.03 20.85
C GLU A 58 -21.72 13.63 20.23
N LEU A 59 -22.08 12.58 20.93
CA LEU A 59 -22.03 11.21 20.39
C LEU A 59 -22.95 11.03 19.16
N LEU A 60 -24.12 11.66 19.17
CA LEU A 60 -25.01 11.66 18.01
C LEU A 60 -24.45 12.45 16.83
N GLN A 61 -23.78 13.57 17.10
CA GLN A 61 -23.08 14.33 16.06
C GLN A 61 -21.97 13.49 15.43
N ILE A 62 -21.09 12.88 16.22
CA ILE A 62 -20.02 11.99 15.73
C ILE A 62 -20.62 10.85 14.89
N LYS A 63 -21.71 10.23 15.36
CA LYS A 63 -22.42 9.20 14.60
C LYS A 63 -22.86 9.71 13.24
N SER A 64 -23.46 10.90 13.18
CA SER A 64 -23.91 11.51 11.92
C SER A 64 -22.74 11.80 10.96
N GLU A 65 -21.60 12.26 11.49
CA GLU A 65 -20.39 12.49 10.70
C GLU A 65 -19.84 11.18 10.14
N ILE A 66 -19.80 10.11 10.92
CA ILE A 66 -19.40 8.77 10.45
C ILE A 66 -20.36 8.28 9.36
N GLU A 67 -21.69 8.44 9.53
CA GLU A 67 -22.68 8.06 8.53
C GLU A 67 -22.50 8.83 7.21
N SER A 68 -22.18 10.12 7.28
CA SER A 68 -21.85 10.93 6.09
C SER A 68 -20.60 10.41 5.36
N LEU A 69 -19.54 10.04 6.09
CA LEU A 69 -18.34 9.46 5.50
C LEU A 69 -18.59 8.08 4.85
N ILE A 70 -19.53 7.31 5.40
CA ILE A 70 -19.98 6.04 4.81
C ILE A 70 -20.74 6.29 3.51
N GLU A 71 -21.65 7.27 3.49
CA GLU A 71 -22.42 7.66 2.29
C GLU A 71 -21.50 8.16 1.18
N ASP A 72 -20.49 8.97 1.54
CA ASP A 72 -19.46 9.48 0.63
C ASP A 72 -18.45 8.40 0.18
N LYS A 73 -18.61 7.16 0.63
CA LYS A 73 -17.72 6.02 0.30
C LYS A 73 -16.24 6.27 0.65
N SER A 74 -16.01 6.97 1.74
CA SER A 74 -14.66 7.22 2.29
C SER A 74 -14.40 6.46 3.59
N LEU A 75 -15.43 5.74 4.12
CA LEU A 75 -15.33 4.95 5.35
C LEU A 75 -16.19 3.68 5.24
N PHE A 76 -15.70 2.55 5.78
CA PHE A 76 -16.35 1.23 5.75
C PHE A 76 -16.79 0.79 4.34
N THR A 77 -15.97 1.10 3.33
CA THR A 77 -16.26 0.76 1.94
C THR A 77 -16.23 -0.74 1.68
N GLU A 78 -16.99 -1.17 0.68
CA GLU A 78 -17.01 -2.56 0.23
C GLU A 78 -15.78 -2.89 -0.60
N ASP A 79 -15.34 -4.16 -0.53
CA ASP A 79 -14.28 -4.68 -1.39
C ASP A 79 -14.81 -4.92 -2.80
N ASN A 80 -14.46 -4.00 -3.71
CA ASN A 80 -14.79 -4.12 -5.13
C ASN A 80 -13.72 -4.84 -5.94
N TYR A 81 -12.60 -5.25 -5.32
CA TYR A 81 -11.50 -5.93 -5.98
C TYR A 81 -11.61 -7.46 -5.93
N GLU A 82 -12.23 -8.02 -4.90
CA GLU A 82 -12.39 -9.46 -4.75
C GLU A 82 -12.95 -10.14 -6.01
N PRO A 83 -14.03 -9.64 -6.65
CA PRO A 83 -14.55 -10.23 -7.88
C PRO A 83 -13.58 -10.16 -9.07
N ARG A 84 -12.56 -9.28 -9.01
CA ARG A 84 -11.59 -9.06 -10.09
C ARG A 84 -10.30 -9.88 -9.90
N ILE A 85 -10.12 -10.58 -8.79
CA ILE A 85 -8.93 -11.38 -8.53
C ILE A 85 -8.70 -12.42 -9.62
N ALA A 86 -9.77 -13.09 -10.07
CA ALA A 86 -9.71 -14.05 -11.16
C ALA A 86 -9.18 -13.44 -12.47
N ASP A 87 -9.56 -12.20 -12.78
CA ASP A 87 -9.09 -11.48 -13.96
C ASP A 87 -7.59 -11.18 -13.90
N PHE A 88 -7.07 -10.85 -12.70
CA PHE A 88 -5.63 -10.62 -12.50
C PHE A 88 -4.82 -11.90 -12.69
N THR A 89 -5.29 -13.03 -12.18
CA THR A 89 -4.60 -14.32 -12.31
C THR A 89 -4.66 -14.88 -13.72
N ALA A 90 -5.70 -14.56 -14.50
CA ALA A 90 -5.88 -14.99 -15.87
C ALA A 90 -5.11 -14.13 -16.91
N ARG A 91 -4.53 -13.00 -16.50
CA ARG A 91 -3.80 -12.14 -17.43
C ARG A 91 -2.51 -12.82 -17.91
N PRO A 92 -2.22 -12.80 -19.22
CA PRO A 92 -0.95 -13.29 -19.72
C PRO A 92 0.19 -12.44 -19.14
N THR A 93 1.22 -13.12 -18.67
CA THR A 93 2.44 -12.45 -18.19
C THR A 93 3.15 -11.83 -19.38
N VAL A 94 3.28 -10.50 -19.37
CA VAL A 94 3.98 -9.75 -20.41
C VAL A 94 5.07 -8.91 -19.76
N VAL A 95 6.32 -9.13 -20.20
CA VAL A 95 7.46 -8.36 -19.71
C VAL A 95 7.45 -6.98 -20.33
N LYS A 96 7.52 -5.94 -19.52
CA LYS A 96 7.53 -4.54 -19.96
C LYS A 96 8.92 -3.93 -19.91
N ALA A 97 9.68 -4.27 -18.89
CA ALA A 97 10.92 -3.62 -18.53
C ALA A 97 11.96 -4.61 -18.02
N LEU A 98 13.22 -4.27 -18.18
CA LEU A 98 14.35 -4.93 -17.54
C LEU A 98 15.19 -3.89 -16.81
N CYS A 99 15.66 -4.26 -15.63
CA CYS A 99 16.74 -3.56 -14.96
C CYS A 99 18.00 -4.44 -15.07
N LEU A 100 19.01 -3.96 -15.78
CA LEU A 100 20.24 -4.70 -16.04
C LEU A 100 21.36 -4.18 -15.15
N HIS A 101 21.89 -5.04 -14.30
CA HIS A 101 23.10 -4.77 -13.55
C HIS A 101 24.31 -4.91 -14.49
N ILE A 102 24.68 -3.81 -15.12
CA ILE A 102 25.76 -3.81 -16.11
C ILE A 102 27.16 -3.85 -15.51
N THR A 103 27.27 -3.48 -14.23
CA THR A 103 28.53 -3.56 -13.48
C THR A 103 28.27 -3.93 -12.02
N HIS A 104 29.17 -4.74 -11.48
CA HIS A 104 29.32 -4.99 -10.05
C HIS A 104 30.56 -4.25 -9.55
N ASP A 105 30.62 -2.94 -9.77
CA ASP A 105 31.72 -2.08 -9.36
C ASP A 105 31.18 -0.68 -9.07
N CYS A 106 31.75 -0.01 -8.07
CA CYS A 106 31.37 1.34 -7.69
C CYS A 106 32.60 2.09 -7.16
N ASN A 107 32.67 3.38 -7.45
CA ASN A 107 33.73 4.26 -6.93
C ASN A 107 33.29 5.07 -5.70
N LEU A 108 32.12 4.75 -5.10
CA LEU A 108 31.58 5.37 -3.90
C LEU A 108 31.56 4.35 -2.75
N ALA A 109 31.66 4.85 -1.51
CA ALA A 109 31.58 4.07 -0.28
C ALA A 109 30.44 4.57 0.61
N CYS A 110 29.20 4.48 0.11
CA CYS A 110 28.02 4.96 0.82
C CYS A 110 27.71 4.06 2.02
N LYS A 111 27.62 4.63 3.23
CA LYS A 111 27.35 3.88 4.47
C LYS A 111 26.01 3.12 4.48
N TYR A 112 25.09 3.46 3.62
CA TYR A 112 23.77 2.82 3.45
C TYR A 112 23.68 1.97 2.18
N CYS A 113 24.82 1.63 1.57
CA CYS A 113 24.84 0.89 0.31
C CYS A 113 24.37 -0.54 0.50
N PHE A 114 23.26 -0.90 -0.11
CA PHE A 114 22.75 -2.28 -0.11
C PHE A 114 23.55 -3.22 -1.02
N ALA A 115 24.34 -2.65 -1.93
CA ALA A 115 25.12 -3.37 -2.92
C ALA A 115 26.59 -3.60 -2.51
N GLU A 116 27.00 -3.25 -1.27
CA GLU A 116 28.39 -3.36 -0.79
C GLU A 116 29.41 -2.80 -1.81
N GLU A 117 29.30 -1.52 -2.14
CA GLU A 117 30.15 -0.85 -3.13
C GLU A 117 30.11 -1.48 -4.54
N GLY A 118 29.00 -2.16 -4.87
CA GLY A 118 28.78 -2.82 -6.15
C GLY A 118 29.03 -4.32 -6.15
N GLU A 119 29.61 -4.89 -5.09
CA GLU A 119 29.96 -6.31 -5.05
C GLU A 119 28.77 -7.25 -4.79
N TYR A 120 27.63 -6.75 -4.29
CA TYR A 120 26.39 -7.50 -4.05
C TYR A 120 26.60 -8.80 -3.26
N HIS A 121 27.44 -8.76 -2.22
CA HIS A 121 27.83 -9.90 -1.36
C HIS A 121 28.54 -11.04 -2.11
N THR A 122 28.98 -10.82 -3.36
CA THR A 122 29.71 -11.85 -4.11
C THR A 122 31.21 -11.81 -3.88
N GLY A 123 31.73 -10.71 -3.37
CA GLY A 123 33.17 -10.44 -3.22
C GLY A 123 33.89 -10.30 -4.56
N LYS A 124 33.16 -10.05 -5.66
CA LYS A 124 33.72 -9.93 -6.99
C LYS A 124 33.21 -8.69 -7.69
N ARG A 125 34.13 -7.99 -8.33
CA ARG A 125 33.84 -6.86 -9.21
C ARG A 125 33.87 -7.32 -10.64
N GLU A 126 32.73 -7.32 -11.31
CA GLU A 126 32.57 -7.88 -12.65
C GLU A 126 31.73 -6.93 -13.52
N LEU A 127 31.95 -6.97 -14.80
CA LEU A 127 31.12 -6.27 -15.80
C LEU A 127 30.23 -7.28 -16.52
N MET A 128 29.02 -6.87 -16.84
CA MET A 128 28.14 -7.67 -17.69
C MET A 128 28.77 -7.85 -19.06
N THR A 129 28.80 -9.08 -19.56
CA THR A 129 29.29 -9.32 -20.92
C THR A 129 28.24 -8.90 -21.94
N PHE A 130 28.71 -8.62 -23.18
CA PHE A 130 27.81 -8.29 -24.29
C PHE A 130 26.80 -9.41 -24.53
N GLU A 131 27.23 -10.66 -24.44
CA GLU A 131 26.41 -11.85 -24.70
C GLU A 131 25.25 -11.93 -23.69
N VAL A 132 25.51 -11.66 -22.38
CA VAL A 132 24.48 -11.63 -21.35
C VAL A 132 23.51 -10.49 -21.59
N GLY A 133 23.99 -9.29 -21.87
CA GLY A 133 23.15 -8.15 -22.19
C GLY A 133 22.27 -8.39 -23.42
N LYS A 134 22.85 -8.98 -24.48
CA LYS A 134 22.10 -9.34 -25.68
C LYS A 134 21.00 -10.37 -25.36
N GLN A 135 21.30 -11.42 -24.62
CA GLN A 135 20.32 -12.43 -24.22
C GLN A 135 19.17 -11.83 -23.40
N ALA A 136 19.49 -10.89 -22.50
CA ALA A 136 18.47 -10.18 -21.73
C ALA A 136 17.53 -9.36 -22.61
N LEU A 137 18.05 -8.66 -23.62
CA LEU A 137 17.23 -7.91 -24.59
C LEU A 137 16.42 -8.85 -25.48
N ASP A 138 17.00 -9.95 -25.96
CA ASP A 138 16.27 -10.98 -26.73
C ASP A 138 15.11 -11.56 -25.88
N PHE A 139 15.34 -11.83 -24.59
CA PHE A 139 14.29 -12.25 -23.66
C PHE A 139 13.19 -11.20 -23.52
N LEU A 140 13.55 -9.93 -23.32
CA LEU A 140 12.58 -8.84 -23.21
C LEU A 140 11.68 -8.79 -24.43
N VAL A 141 12.26 -8.78 -25.64
CA VAL A 141 11.51 -8.71 -26.90
C VAL A 141 10.62 -9.94 -27.08
N ALA A 142 11.13 -11.14 -26.81
CA ALA A 142 10.39 -12.39 -26.98
C ALA A 142 9.19 -12.50 -26.03
N ASN A 143 9.26 -11.87 -24.83
CA ASN A 143 8.24 -11.98 -23.80
C ASN A 143 7.39 -10.71 -23.62
N SER A 144 7.54 -9.71 -24.49
CA SER A 144 6.82 -8.44 -24.38
C SER A 144 5.46 -8.41 -25.09
N GLY A 145 5.08 -9.48 -25.78
CA GLY A 145 3.81 -9.57 -26.51
C GLY A 145 3.72 -8.48 -27.59
N SER A 146 2.62 -7.75 -27.63
CA SER A 146 2.37 -6.69 -28.62
C SER A 146 2.77 -5.28 -28.13
N ARG A 147 3.58 -5.16 -27.09
CA ARG A 147 3.99 -3.85 -26.56
C ARG A 147 4.88 -3.10 -27.54
N ARG A 148 4.56 -1.83 -27.80
CA ARG A 148 5.33 -0.97 -28.70
C ARG A 148 6.55 -0.34 -28.02
N ASN A 149 6.43 -0.08 -26.70
CA ASN A 149 7.45 0.58 -25.90
C ASN A 149 7.92 -0.37 -24.82
N LEU A 150 9.21 -0.60 -24.76
CA LEU A 150 9.90 -1.40 -23.77
C LEU A 150 10.88 -0.51 -23.03
N GLU A 151 11.15 -0.82 -21.79
CA GLU A 151 12.04 -0.06 -20.92
C GLU A 151 13.25 -0.92 -20.56
N VAL A 152 14.42 -0.31 -20.58
CA VAL A 152 15.67 -0.94 -20.11
C VAL A 152 16.39 0.08 -19.24
N ASP A 153 16.54 -0.24 -17.97
CA ASP A 153 17.31 0.53 -17.02
C ASP A 153 18.66 -0.12 -16.81
N PHE A 154 19.71 0.68 -16.88
CA PHE A 154 21.05 0.25 -16.55
C PHE A 154 21.38 0.62 -15.12
N PHE A 155 21.88 -0.36 -14.38
CA PHE A 155 22.16 -0.25 -12.96
C PHE A 155 23.56 -0.80 -12.66
N GLY A 156 24.28 -0.12 -11.72
CA GLY A 156 25.61 -0.56 -11.33
C GLY A 156 26.41 0.51 -10.59
#